data_04c48dc988cd99a7412e4bc02fa9cbbf
#
_entry.id   04c48dc988cd99a7412e4bc02fa9cbbf
#
_cell.length_a   1.000
_cell.length_b   1.000
_cell.length_c   1.000
_cell.angle_alpha   90.00
_cell.angle_beta   90.00
_cell.angle_gamma   90.00
#
_symmetry.space_group_name_H-M   'P 1'
#
loop_
_entity.id
_entity.type
_entity.pdbx_description
1 polymer ?
#
loop_
_entity_poly.entity_id
_entity_poly.type
_entity_poly.pdbx_seq_one_letter_code
_entity_poly.pdbx_strand_id
1 'polypeptide(L)'
;PPPPPPAAVCSPGPFIVFFDHNKSDITPEAASILDNAVAAYQNCGNAQVMLAGFADRSGNPKYNVGLSQRRADAVKAYMGSRSIPEGVMTTQAFGEDPSKLRVQTADGVREVQNRRVEITYGPGSGN
;
A
#
# COMPACT_ATOMS: atom_id res chain seq x y z
N PRO A 1 9.84 34.74 22.92
CA PRO A 1 8.80 33.93 22.31
C PRO A 1 9.26 32.49 22.14
N PRO A 2 8.35 31.52 22.22
CA PRO A 2 8.74 30.13 22.02
C PRO A 2 9.23 29.92 20.58
N PRO A 3 10.14 28.97 20.36
CA PRO A 3 10.57 28.66 19.00
C PRO A 3 9.41 28.13 18.17
N PRO A 4 9.42 28.33 16.84
CA PRO A 4 8.37 27.74 16.00
C PRO A 4 8.41 26.22 16.08
N PRO A 5 7.27 25.55 15.91
CA PRO A 5 7.28 24.09 15.89
C PRO A 5 8.14 23.58 14.72
N PRO A 6 8.77 22.43 14.86
CA PRO A 6 9.56 21.89 13.78
C PRO A 6 8.69 21.66 12.53
N ALA A 7 9.28 21.84 11.36
CA ALA A 7 8.58 21.55 10.10
C ALA A 7 8.17 20.07 10.06
N ALA A 8 6.99 19.82 9.49
CA ALA A 8 6.53 18.45 9.31
C ALA A 8 7.49 17.71 8.37
N VAL A 9 7.84 16.49 8.74
CA VAL A 9 8.77 15.65 7.99
C VAL A 9 7.97 14.68 7.15
N CYS A 10 8.36 14.50 5.88
CA CYS A 10 7.76 13.48 5.04
C CYS A 10 8.13 12.10 5.57
N SER A 11 7.11 11.29 5.86
CA SER A 11 7.29 9.90 6.27
C SER A 11 7.05 9.02 5.04
N PRO A 12 8.11 8.45 4.43
CA PRO A 12 7.94 7.72 3.17
C PRO A 12 7.26 6.37 3.32
N GLY A 13 7.06 5.90 4.53
CA GLY A 13 6.49 4.59 4.78
C GLY A 13 7.56 3.51 4.90
N PRO A 14 7.20 2.25 4.61
CA PRO A 14 5.92 1.84 4.00
C PRO A 14 4.75 1.90 4.98
N PHE A 15 3.61 2.31 4.47
CA PHE A 15 2.34 2.12 5.15
C PHE A 15 1.78 0.80 4.64
N ILE A 16 1.34 -0.07 5.54
CA ILE A 16 0.95 -1.43 5.17
C ILE A 16 -0.50 -1.65 5.57
N VAL A 17 -1.33 -2.05 4.60
CA VAL A 17 -2.71 -2.43 4.85
C VAL A 17 -2.91 -3.90 4.49
N PHE A 18 -3.71 -4.60 5.29
CA PHE A 18 -3.94 -6.02 5.13
C PHE A 18 -5.34 -6.29 4.59
N PHE A 19 -5.51 -7.46 3.99
CA PHE A 19 -6.76 -7.85 3.35
C PHE A 19 -7.21 -9.23 3.84
N ASP A 20 -8.52 -9.43 3.84
CA ASP A 20 -9.10 -10.73 4.12
C ASP A 20 -8.79 -11.70 2.98
N HIS A 21 -8.85 -12.99 3.29
CA HIS A 21 -8.60 -14.03 2.31
C HIS A 21 -9.48 -13.85 1.08
N ASN A 22 -8.86 -13.90 -0.09
CA ASN A 22 -9.51 -13.82 -1.40
C ASN A 22 -10.34 -12.54 -1.60
N LYS A 23 -10.05 -11.48 -0.86
CA LYS A 23 -10.78 -10.21 -0.96
C LYS A 23 -9.86 -9.05 -1.25
N SER A 24 -10.42 -8.04 -1.90
CA SER A 24 -9.74 -6.77 -2.18
C SER A 24 -10.51 -5.58 -1.58
N ASP A 25 -11.49 -5.84 -0.71
CA ASP A 25 -12.27 -4.80 -0.06
C ASP A 25 -11.42 -4.07 0.98
N ILE A 26 -11.56 -2.75 1.05
CA ILE A 26 -10.90 -1.94 2.06
C ILE A 26 -11.67 -2.11 3.38
N THR A 27 -11.05 -2.77 4.35
CA THR A 27 -11.65 -2.94 5.68
C THR A 27 -11.61 -1.64 6.46
N PRO A 28 -12.40 -1.50 7.55
CA PRO A 28 -12.31 -0.31 8.41
C PRO A 28 -10.89 -0.08 8.96
N GLU A 29 -10.19 -1.15 9.31
CA GLU A 29 -8.80 -1.05 9.79
C GLU A 29 -7.87 -0.54 8.69
N ALA A 30 -8.03 -1.05 7.48
CA ALA A 30 -7.26 -0.58 6.33
C ALA A 30 -7.57 0.87 6.03
N ALA A 31 -8.85 1.28 6.10
CA ALA A 31 -9.25 2.67 5.87
C ALA A 31 -8.56 3.61 6.85
N SER A 32 -8.46 3.24 8.13
CA SER A 32 -7.78 4.07 9.12
C SER A 32 -6.30 4.26 8.78
N ILE A 33 -5.64 3.20 8.36
CA ILE A 33 -4.23 3.26 7.96
C ILE A 33 -4.07 4.12 6.71
N LEU A 34 -4.98 3.97 5.75
CA LEU A 34 -4.94 4.77 4.52
C LEU A 34 -5.19 6.25 4.78
N ASP A 35 -6.09 6.57 5.71
CA ASP A 35 -6.32 7.96 6.09
C ASP A 35 -5.06 8.57 6.71
N ASN A 36 -4.34 7.81 7.54
CA ASN A 36 -3.06 8.26 8.08
C ASN A 36 -2.02 8.43 6.98
N ALA A 37 -1.98 7.52 6.01
CA ALA A 37 -1.07 7.62 4.88
C ALA A 37 -1.36 8.86 4.02
N VAL A 38 -2.64 9.17 3.78
CA VAL A 38 -3.04 10.37 3.05
C VAL A 38 -2.60 11.62 3.80
N ALA A 39 -2.80 11.65 5.12
CA ALA A 39 -2.35 12.78 5.92
C ALA A 39 -0.84 12.97 5.84
N ALA A 40 -0.08 11.87 5.88
CA ALA A 40 1.38 11.93 5.76
C ALA A 40 1.82 12.41 4.38
N TYR A 41 1.07 12.11 3.33
CA TYR A 41 1.38 12.55 1.97
C TYR A 41 1.46 14.07 1.88
N GLN A 42 0.66 14.78 2.66
CA GLN A 42 0.64 16.25 2.61
C GLN A 42 2.01 16.86 2.95
N ASN A 43 2.85 16.13 3.67
CA ASN A 43 4.18 16.57 4.05
C ASN A 43 5.25 16.12 3.06
N CYS A 44 4.87 15.45 1.98
CA CYS A 44 5.80 14.88 1.02
C CYS A 44 5.88 15.66 -0.29
N GLY A 45 5.19 16.79 -0.38
CA GLY A 45 5.18 17.61 -1.59
C GLY A 45 4.56 16.85 -2.76
N ASN A 46 5.27 16.81 -3.87
CA ASN A 46 4.80 16.13 -5.08
C ASN A 46 5.38 14.72 -5.20
N ALA A 47 5.43 13.99 -4.08
CA ALA A 47 6.02 12.66 -4.08
C ALA A 47 5.31 11.71 -5.02
N GLN A 48 6.07 10.79 -5.59
CA GLN A 48 5.49 9.65 -6.30
C GLN A 48 5.03 8.63 -5.28
N VAL A 49 3.92 7.96 -5.58
CA VAL A 49 3.30 6.98 -4.69
C VAL A 49 3.41 5.59 -5.34
N MET A 50 4.07 4.67 -4.66
CA MET A 50 4.19 3.29 -5.10
C MET A 50 3.23 2.43 -4.28
N LEU A 51 2.38 1.68 -4.97
CA LEU A 51 1.39 0.79 -4.36
C LEU A 51 1.73 -0.63 -4.78
N ALA A 52 2.34 -1.39 -3.88
CA ALA A 52 2.75 -2.76 -4.16
C ALA A 52 1.75 -3.74 -3.54
N GLY A 53 1.06 -4.52 -4.37
CA GLY A 53 0.08 -5.49 -3.94
C GLY A 53 0.69 -6.88 -3.82
N PHE A 54 0.25 -7.60 -2.79
CA PHE A 54 0.75 -8.94 -2.49
C PHE A 54 -0.41 -9.86 -2.09
N ALA A 55 -0.17 -11.17 -2.22
CA ALA A 55 -1.11 -12.20 -1.79
C ALA A 55 -0.36 -13.22 -0.95
N ASP A 56 -1.09 -14.01 -0.14
CA ASP A 56 -0.49 -15.16 0.50
C ASP A 56 -0.38 -16.31 -0.52
N ARG A 57 0.18 -17.44 -0.09
CA ARG A 57 0.44 -18.55 -1.00
C ARG A 57 -0.73 -19.52 -1.15
N SER A 58 -1.90 -19.17 -0.63
CA SER A 58 -3.09 -19.97 -0.87
C SER A 58 -3.63 -19.70 -2.28
N GLY A 59 -4.09 -20.74 -2.96
CA GLY A 59 -4.68 -20.62 -4.28
C GLY A 59 -3.67 -20.63 -5.42
N ASN A 60 -4.16 -20.27 -6.60
CA ASN A 60 -3.39 -20.34 -7.84
C ASN A 60 -2.48 -19.11 -7.99
N PRO A 61 -1.19 -19.29 -8.33
CA PRO A 61 -0.27 -18.15 -8.49
C PRO A 61 -0.74 -17.09 -9.48
N LYS A 62 -1.29 -17.47 -10.62
CA LYS A 62 -1.80 -16.51 -11.61
C LYS A 62 -2.98 -15.72 -11.06
N TYR A 63 -3.89 -16.41 -10.37
CA TYR A 63 -5.01 -15.75 -9.72
C TYR A 63 -4.53 -14.75 -8.68
N ASN A 64 -3.50 -15.10 -7.92
CA ASN A 64 -2.96 -14.24 -6.86
C ASN A 64 -2.29 -12.99 -7.42
N VAL A 65 -1.70 -13.05 -8.61
CA VAL A 65 -1.21 -11.83 -9.26
C VAL A 65 -2.38 -10.90 -9.56
N GLY A 66 -3.47 -11.41 -10.13
CA GLY A 66 -4.67 -10.62 -10.37
C GLY A 66 -5.29 -10.07 -9.09
N LEU A 67 -5.32 -10.88 -8.03
CA LEU A 67 -5.83 -10.44 -6.73
C LEU A 67 -4.97 -9.32 -6.14
N SER A 68 -3.64 -9.45 -6.21
CA SER A 68 -2.74 -8.41 -5.72
C SER A 68 -2.90 -7.11 -6.52
N GLN A 69 -3.17 -7.20 -7.83
CA GLN A 69 -3.47 -6.03 -8.64
C GLN A 69 -4.78 -5.38 -8.19
N ARG A 70 -5.83 -6.17 -7.97
CA ARG A 70 -7.11 -5.63 -7.49
C ARG A 70 -6.98 -4.96 -6.13
N ARG A 71 -6.14 -5.50 -5.25
CA ARG A 71 -5.86 -4.88 -3.94
C ARG A 71 -5.16 -3.55 -4.11
N ALA A 72 -4.14 -3.48 -4.95
CA ALA A 72 -3.44 -2.23 -5.23
C ALA A 72 -4.38 -1.21 -5.87
N ASP A 73 -5.24 -1.64 -6.80
CA ASP A 73 -6.22 -0.76 -7.44
C ASP A 73 -7.25 -0.24 -6.44
N ALA A 74 -7.69 -1.06 -5.49
CA ALA A 74 -8.62 -0.63 -4.46
C ALA A 74 -7.99 0.45 -3.56
N VAL A 75 -6.72 0.29 -3.21
CA VAL A 75 -5.99 1.30 -2.43
C VAL A 75 -5.82 2.57 -3.25
N LYS A 76 -5.47 2.45 -4.53
CA LYS A 76 -5.33 3.60 -5.42
C LYS A 76 -6.64 4.38 -5.52
N ALA A 77 -7.76 3.69 -5.71
CA ALA A 77 -9.06 4.33 -5.78
C ALA A 77 -9.42 5.04 -4.47
N TYR A 78 -9.14 4.41 -3.33
CA TYR A 78 -9.40 5.02 -2.02
C TYR A 78 -8.57 6.29 -1.84
N MET A 79 -7.27 6.23 -2.10
CA MET A 79 -6.38 7.37 -1.94
C MET A 79 -6.73 8.48 -2.93
N GLY A 80 -7.15 8.12 -4.15
CA GLY A 80 -7.61 9.08 -5.14
C GLY A 80 -8.86 9.83 -4.69
N SER A 81 -9.77 9.14 -4.00
CA SER A 81 -10.96 9.77 -3.44
C SER A 81 -10.64 10.75 -2.31
N ARG A 82 -9.43 10.65 -1.75
CA ARG A 82 -8.92 11.53 -0.69
C ARG A 82 -7.98 12.61 -1.24
N SER A 83 -8.05 12.88 -2.52
CA SER A 83 -7.35 14.00 -3.19
C SER A 83 -5.88 13.74 -3.54
N ILE A 84 -5.42 12.50 -3.54
CA ILE A 84 -4.10 12.19 -4.08
C ILE A 84 -4.24 12.05 -5.60
N PRO A 85 -3.47 12.81 -6.40
CA PRO A 85 -3.61 12.74 -7.85
C PRO A 85 -3.32 11.35 -8.40
N GLU A 86 -4.15 10.87 -9.29
CA GLU A 86 -3.97 9.56 -9.91
C GLU A 86 -2.63 9.43 -10.64
N GLY A 87 -2.20 10.51 -11.27
CA GLY A 87 -0.96 10.52 -12.06
C GLY A 87 0.31 10.31 -11.26
N VAL A 88 0.28 10.47 -9.93
CA VAL A 88 1.46 10.21 -9.08
C VAL A 88 1.46 8.82 -8.50
N MET A 89 0.38 8.05 -8.66
CA MET A 89 0.24 6.71 -8.10
C MET A 89 0.54 5.65 -9.13
N THR A 90 1.46 4.74 -8.80
CA THR A 90 1.83 3.61 -9.66
C THR A 90 1.58 2.31 -8.88
N THR A 91 0.96 1.34 -9.52
CA THR A 91 0.68 0.05 -8.91
C THR A 91 1.63 -1.01 -9.42
N GLN A 92 1.98 -1.96 -8.55
CA GLN A 92 2.72 -3.16 -8.91
C GLN A 92 2.04 -4.35 -8.23
N ALA A 93 1.95 -5.48 -8.96
CA ALA A 93 1.31 -6.68 -8.46
C ALA A 93 2.34 -7.81 -8.42
N PHE A 94 2.65 -8.26 -7.21
CA PHE A 94 3.66 -9.30 -7.00
C PHE A 94 3.06 -10.67 -6.72
N GLY A 95 1.74 -10.75 -6.49
CA GLY A 95 1.09 -12.01 -6.18
C GLY A 95 1.68 -12.67 -4.94
N GLU A 96 2.00 -13.94 -5.07
CA GLU A 96 2.60 -14.72 -3.98
C GLU A 96 4.11 -14.96 -4.17
N ASP A 97 4.80 -14.06 -4.88
CA ASP A 97 6.24 -14.20 -5.15
C ASP A 97 6.98 -14.55 -3.86
N PRO A 98 7.64 -15.73 -3.79
CA PRO A 98 8.31 -16.16 -2.56
C PRO A 98 9.38 -15.19 -2.07
N SER A 99 10.02 -14.46 -2.96
CA SER A 99 11.05 -13.48 -2.59
C SER A 99 10.47 -12.23 -1.95
N LYS A 100 9.15 -12.03 -2.05
CA LYS A 100 8.45 -10.84 -1.56
C LYS A 100 7.56 -11.11 -0.37
N LEU A 101 7.52 -12.32 0.15
CA LEU A 101 6.68 -12.65 1.29
C LEU A 101 7.17 -11.94 2.54
N ARG A 102 6.23 -11.34 3.28
CA ARG A 102 6.53 -10.75 4.58
C ARG A 102 6.79 -11.85 5.62
N VAL A 103 6.05 -12.96 5.52
CA VAL A 103 6.24 -14.14 6.33
C VAL A 103 6.44 -15.32 5.40
N GLN A 104 7.55 -16.03 5.54
CA GLN A 104 7.83 -17.19 4.70
C GLN A 104 6.89 -18.33 5.08
N THR A 105 6.17 -18.86 4.10
CA THR A 105 5.25 -19.98 4.29
C THR A 105 5.45 -21.00 3.17
N ALA A 106 4.99 -22.22 3.42
CA ALA A 106 4.87 -23.22 2.36
C ALA A 106 3.79 -22.81 1.37
N ASP A 107 3.84 -23.40 0.18
CA ASP A 107 2.81 -23.21 -0.83
C ASP A 107 1.45 -23.64 -0.28
N GLY A 108 0.40 -22.92 -0.63
CA GLY A 108 -0.95 -23.21 -0.21
C GLY A 108 -1.36 -22.68 1.16
N VAL A 109 -0.44 -22.10 1.91
CA VAL A 109 -0.73 -21.62 3.27
C VAL A 109 -1.36 -20.23 3.24
N ARG A 110 -2.43 -20.05 4.00
CA ARG A 110 -3.03 -18.73 4.24
C ARG A 110 -2.22 -18.01 5.30
N GLU A 111 -1.86 -16.75 5.01
CA GLU A 111 -1.11 -15.93 5.94
C GLU A 111 -1.52 -14.48 5.77
N VAL A 112 -2.18 -13.92 6.79
CA VAL A 112 -2.70 -12.55 6.68
C VAL A 112 -1.60 -11.52 6.42
N GLN A 113 -0.42 -11.70 6.98
CA GLN A 113 0.66 -10.72 6.80
C GLN A 113 1.20 -10.68 5.37
N ASN A 114 0.91 -11.70 4.56
CA ASN A 114 1.27 -11.70 3.14
C ASN A 114 0.17 -11.10 2.26
N ARG A 115 -1.05 -10.96 2.77
CA ARG A 115 -2.20 -10.38 2.05
C ARG A 115 -2.21 -8.88 2.29
N ARG A 116 -1.42 -8.14 1.53
CA ARG A 116 -1.20 -6.73 1.84
C ARG A 116 -1.00 -5.86 0.62
N VAL A 117 -1.13 -4.55 0.82
CA VAL A 117 -0.60 -3.53 -0.07
C VAL A 117 0.34 -2.65 0.74
N GLU A 118 1.52 -2.42 0.20
CA GLU A 118 2.52 -1.53 0.80
C GLU A 118 2.52 -0.22 0.03
N ILE A 119 2.36 0.88 0.75
CA ILE A 119 2.32 2.23 0.19
C ILE A 119 3.62 2.94 0.56
N THR A 120 4.39 3.34 -0.45
CA THR A 120 5.67 4.02 -0.23
C THR A 120 5.69 5.31 -1.03
N TYR A 121 6.13 6.39 -0.40
CA TYR A 121 6.29 7.69 -1.05
C TYR A 121 7.75 7.84 -1.47
N GLY A 122 7.96 8.03 -2.76
CA GLY A 122 9.29 8.28 -3.29
C GLY A 122 9.67 9.76 -3.24
N PRO A 123 10.86 10.12 -3.72
CA PRO A 123 11.24 11.52 -3.84
C PRO A 123 10.24 12.26 -4.72
N GLY A 124 9.92 13.47 -4.35
CA GLY A 124 9.04 14.29 -5.14
C GLY A 124 9.64 14.59 -6.51
N SER A 125 8.76 14.69 -7.52
CA SER A 125 9.20 14.93 -8.89
C SER A 125 9.84 16.30 -9.09
N GLY A 126 9.72 17.18 -8.15
CA GLY A 126 10.33 18.50 -8.19
C GLY A 126 11.59 18.63 -7.35
N ASN A 127 12.03 17.54 -6.78
CA ASN A 127 13.20 17.55 -5.92
C ASN A 127 14.49 17.61 -6.70
#